data_a7568017f353b46f72edd2dbb6d7672c
#
_entry.id   a7568017f353b46f72edd2dbb6d7672c
#
_cell.length_a   1.000
_cell.length_b   1.000
_cell.length_c   1.000
_cell.angle_alpha   90.00
_cell.angle_beta   90.00
_cell.angle_gamma   90.00
#
_symmetry.space_group_name_H-M   'P 1'
#
loop_
_entity.id
_entity.type
_entity.pdbx_description
1 polymer ?
#
loop_
_entity_poly.entity_id
_entity_poly.type
_entity_poly.pdbx_seq_one_letter_code
_entity_poly.pdbx_strand_id
1 'polypeptide(L)'
;MGAEPSALGTRMHVYPHRIPDVEHLPFPMDQLASLTLPDPKTDGYMPLCLYRLAKLKDRIRQAGFTIPVVAARGPLTIASFFRGVTELMTDIVDQPERTLELFDMTTKLSIAWLKAQIEVIGEGVEGILVLDDIVGFIGRRHYEQFAHPFLKRIADAFPADWVKVFHNDASVMACLERLPDTGFDVLNWGLQPDMASTCARMAGRMCLMGNVPPLDLGVRGTPEQVRAVTTKALQDAGEHPLILSWGGATTIGAVPDNIRAMAQAVNEFNAKRAGR
;
A
#
# COMPACT_ATOMS: atom_id res chain seq x y z
N MET A 1 -7.85 8.30 0.48
CA MET A 1 -6.95 8.33 -0.68
C MET A 1 -6.16 9.63 -0.82
N GLY A 2 -6.68 10.77 -0.56
CA GLY A 2 -6.01 12.06 -0.76
C GLY A 2 -5.74 12.84 0.52
N ALA A 3 -5.67 12.19 1.68
CA ALA A 3 -5.47 12.91 2.95
C ALA A 3 -4.10 13.62 2.98
N GLU A 4 -3.04 12.89 2.66
CA GLU A 4 -1.68 13.40 2.66
C GLU A 4 -1.45 14.46 1.56
N PRO A 5 -1.79 14.20 0.28
CA PRO A 5 -1.57 15.22 -0.75
C PRO A 5 -2.44 16.46 -0.56
N SER A 6 -3.63 16.37 0.05
CA SER A 6 -4.46 17.53 0.35
C SER A 6 -3.78 18.53 1.30
N ALA A 7 -2.91 18.06 2.17
CA ALA A 7 -2.12 18.91 3.06
C ALA A 7 -1.02 19.69 2.34
N LEU A 8 -0.66 19.26 1.13
CA LEU A 8 0.21 20.00 0.22
C LEU A 8 -0.56 20.96 -0.69
N GLY A 9 -1.87 21.13 -0.47
CA GLY A 9 -2.73 22.05 -1.19
C GLY A 9 -3.45 21.47 -2.41
N THR A 10 -3.32 20.17 -2.69
CA THR A 10 -4.06 19.54 -3.80
C THR A 10 -5.56 19.57 -3.56
N ARG A 11 -6.34 19.70 -4.63
CA ARG A 11 -7.79 19.65 -4.55
C ARG A 11 -8.29 18.22 -4.62
N MET A 12 -9.28 17.92 -3.80
CA MET A 12 -9.99 16.65 -3.84
C MET A 12 -11.39 16.80 -4.38
N HIS A 13 -11.72 16.00 -5.38
CA HIS A 13 -13.07 15.88 -5.91
C HIS A 13 -13.73 14.63 -5.31
N VAL A 14 -14.72 14.84 -4.44
CA VAL A 14 -15.42 13.75 -3.75
C VAL A 14 -16.71 13.41 -4.49
N TYR A 15 -16.94 12.11 -4.73
CA TYR A 15 -18.10 11.61 -5.46
C TYR A 15 -18.90 10.62 -4.61
N PRO A 16 -20.25 10.56 -4.79
CA PRO A 16 -21.09 9.65 -4.01
C PRO A 16 -20.82 8.15 -4.26
N HIS A 17 -20.37 7.80 -5.48
CA HIS A 17 -20.36 6.40 -5.95
C HIS A 17 -19.01 5.93 -6.49
N ARG A 18 -17.96 6.71 -6.32
CA ARG A 18 -16.58 6.32 -6.69
C ARG A 18 -15.58 6.89 -5.71
N ILE A 19 -14.36 6.42 -5.78
CA ILE A 19 -13.25 6.95 -5.00
C ILE A 19 -12.99 8.42 -5.38
N PRO A 20 -12.53 9.26 -4.43
CA PRO A 20 -12.17 10.64 -4.72
C PRO A 20 -11.02 10.73 -5.73
N ASP A 21 -11.09 11.72 -6.62
CA ASP A 21 -9.98 12.11 -7.46
C ASP A 21 -9.13 13.20 -6.77
N VAL A 22 -7.85 13.20 -7.03
CA VAL A 22 -6.91 14.23 -6.58
C VAL A 22 -6.43 15.01 -7.79
N GLU A 23 -6.69 16.32 -7.80
CA GLU A 23 -6.19 17.22 -8.83
C GLU A 23 -4.80 17.71 -8.41
N HIS A 24 -3.77 17.37 -9.19
CA HIS A 24 -2.40 17.83 -8.96
C HIS A 24 -2.24 19.34 -9.19
N LEU A 25 -1.18 19.89 -8.64
CA LEU A 25 -0.89 21.31 -8.75
C LEU A 25 0.20 21.57 -9.81
N PRO A 26 0.10 22.63 -10.61
CA PRO A 26 1.18 23.09 -11.48
C PRO A 26 2.26 23.78 -10.63
N PHE A 27 2.87 23.05 -9.70
CA PHE A 27 3.82 23.58 -8.74
C PHE A 27 5.24 23.63 -9.33
N PRO A 28 5.90 24.80 -9.37
CA PRO A 28 7.28 24.91 -9.86
C PRO A 28 8.27 24.28 -8.89
N MET A 29 9.12 23.36 -9.37
CA MET A 29 10.08 22.64 -8.52
C MET A 29 11.17 23.54 -7.91
N ASP A 30 11.45 24.71 -8.49
CA ASP A 30 12.35 25.70 -7.91
C ASP A 30 11.79 26.40 -6.65
N GLN A 31 10.48 26.29 -6.43
CA GLN A 31 9.82 26.79 -5.22
C GLN A 31 9.66 25.73 -4.11
N LEU A 32 10.21 24.52 -4.30
CA LEU A 32 10.07 23.43 -3.33
C LEU A 32 10.52 23.81 -1.91
N ALA A 33 11.58 24.60 -1.80
CA ALA A 33 12.09 25.09 -0.52
C ALA A 33 11.12 26.04 0.23
N SER A 34 10.09 26.55 -0.43
CA SER A 34 9.04 27.36 0.20
C SER A 34 7.95 26.53 0.89
N LEU A 35 7.87 25.23 0.59
CA LEU A 35 6.91 24.36 1.23
C LEU A 35 7.36 24.02 2.66
N THR A 36 6.41 24.11 3.57
CA THR A 36 6.58 23.61 4.94
C THR A 36 6.06 22.20 5.05
N LEU A 37 6.68 21.39 5.92
CA LEU A 37 6.16 20.05 6.21
C LEU A 37 4.76 20.17 6.84
N PRO A 38 3.73 19.57 6.23
CA PRO A 38 2.38 19.66 6.78
C PRO A 38 2.24 18.95 8.14
N ASP A 39 1.41 19.54 9.02
CA ASP A 39 1.03 18.92 10.28
C ASP A 39 -0.26 18.09 10.10
N PRO A 40 -0.24 16.77 10.35
CA PRO A 40 -1.43 15.93 10.26
C PRO A 40 -2.61 16.37 11.14
N LYS A 41 -2.36 17.17 12.18
CA LYS A 41 -3.39 17.63 13.11
C LYS A 41 -4.13 18.89 12.63
N THR A 42 -3.58 19.62 11.68
CA THR A 42 -4.13 20.91 11.22
C THR A 42 -4.34 21.01 9.72
N ASP A 43 -3.58 20.25 8.91
CA ASP A 43 -3.48 20.51 7.48
C ASP A 43 -4.28 19.51 6.62
N GLY A 44 -4.88 20.03 5.58
CA GLY A 44 -5.64 19.26 4.60
C GLY A 44 -6.82 18.49 5.20
N TYR A 45 -7.06 17.29 4.71
CA TYR A 45 -8.11 16.39 5.19
C TYR A 45 -7.66 15.44 6.31
N MET A 46 -6.39 15.46 6.69
CA MET A 46 -5.86 14.59 7.74
C MET A 46 -6.57 14.81 9.09
N PRO A 47 -6.84 16.06 9.57
CA PRO A 47 -7.58 16.30 10.81
C PRO A 47 -8.98 15.69 10.79
N LEU A 48 -9.68 15.73 9.66
CA LEU A 48 -11.00 15.11 9.51
C LEU A 48 -10.92 13.59 9.65
N CYS A 49 -9.89 12.98 9.06
CA CYS A 49 -9.66 11.53 9.18
C CYS A 49 -9.35 11.14 10.64
N LEU A 50 -8.49 11.89 11.33
CA LEU A 50 -8.18 11.68 12.75
C LEU A 50 -9.43 11.83 13.62
N TYR A 51 -10.24 12.86 13.38
CA TYR A 51 -11.51 13.05 14.09
C TYR A 51 -12.45 11.85 13.93
N ARG A 52 -12.64 11.37 12.69
CA ARG A 52 -13.47 10.19 12.41
C ARG A 52 -12.92 8.94 13.09
N LEU A 53 -11.61 8.73 13.05
CA LEU A 53 -10.95 7.62 13.71
C LEU A 53 -11.17 7.66 15.22
N ALA A 54 -11.00 8.83 15.85
CA ALA A 54 -11.26 9.04 17.28
C ALA A 54 -12.71 8.73 17.66
N LYS A 55 -13.68 9.10 16.80
CA LYS A 55 -15.11 8.83 17.05
C LYS A 55 -15.51 7.37 16.84
N LEU A 56 -14.79 6.63 16.00
CA LEU A 56 -15.18 5.27 15.61
C LEU A 56 -14.42 4.18 16.38
N LYS A 57 -13.22 4.45 16.89
CA LYS A 57 -12.38 3.45 17.54
C LYS A 57 -13.08 2.68 18.67
N ASP A 58 -13.84 3.38 19.52
CA ASP A 58 -14.54 2.74 20.62
C ASP A 58 -15.70 1.85 20.15
N ARG A 59 -16.41 2.27 19.11
CA ARG A 59 -17.46 1.44 18.48
C ARG A 59 -16.88 0.19 17.83
N ILE A 60 -15.70 0.30 17.20
CA ILE A 60 -14.97 -0.84 16.63
C ILE A 60 -14.60 -1.82 17.74
N ARG A 61 -14.05 -1.32 18.86
CA ARG A 61 -13.71 -2.15 20.04
C ARG A 61 -14.93 -2.83 20.65
N GLN A 62 -16.04 -2.10 20.81
CA GLN A 62 -17.31 -2.65 21.32
C GLN A 62 -17.88 -3.73 20.40
N ALA A 63 -17.64 -3.66 19.10
CA ALA A 63 -18.01 -4.69 18.15
C ALA A 63 -17.05 -5.91 18.14
N GLY A 64 -16.05 -5.95 19.04
CA GLY A 64 -15.09 -7.05 19.16
C GLY A 64 -13.92 -6.99 18.18
N PHE A 65 -13.68 -5.84 17.54
CA PHE A 65 -12.57 -5.66 16.59
C PHE A 65 -11.47 -4.76 17.17
N THR A 66 -10.27 -4.91 16.63
CA THR A 66 -9.10 -4.06 16.92
C THR A 66 -8.67 -3.31 15.66
N ILE A 67 -7.82 -2.30 15.84
CA ILE A 67 -7.17 -1.58 14.73
C ILE A 67 -5.65 -1.79 14.89
N PRO A 68 -5.11 -2.94 14.46
CA PRO A 68 -3.71 -3.27 14.69
C PRO A 68 -2.76 -2.61 13.70
N VAL A 69 -3.27 -2.10 12.56
CA VAL A 69 -2.45 -1.53 11.48
C VAL A 69 -2.98 -0.16 11.09
N VAL A 70 -2.07 0.81 10.99
CA VAL A 70 -2.35 2.13 10.41
C VAL A 70 -1.76 2.23 9.00
N ALA A 71 -2.33 3.10 8.16
CA ALA A 71 -1.96 3.16 6.75
C ALA A 71 -1.62 4.58 6.28
N ALA A 72 -0.66 4.66 5.36
CA ALA A 72 -0.32 5.89 4.63
C ALA A 72 0.01 5.60 3.17
N ARG A 73 -0.10 6.61 2.33
CA ARG A 73 0.54 6.58 1.02
C ARG A 73 2.06 6.68 1.18
N GLY A 74 2.76 6.00 0.28
CA GLY A 74 4.20 6.12 0.21
C GLY A 74 4.67 7.41 -0.46
N PRO A 75 5.96 7.73 -0.35
CA PRO A 75 6.50 9.01 -0.75
C PRO A 75 6.32 9.32 -2.23
N LEU A 76 6.50 8.34 -3.12
CA LEU A 76 6.36 8.55 -4.55
C LEU A 76 4.89 8.78 -4.92
N THR A 77 3.98 8.03 -4.31
CA THR A 77 2.53 8.21 -4.54
C THR A 77 2.05 9.57 -4.04
N ILE A 78 2.47 10.05 -2.87
CA ILE A 78 2.12 11.40 -2.41
C ILE A 78 2.67 12.46 -3.37
N ALA A 79 3.93 12.33 -3.77
CA ALA A 79 4.56 13.24 -4.72
C ALA A 79 3.84 13.24 -6.08
N SER A 80 3.38 12.08 -6.58
CA SER A 80 2.66 11.99 -7.83
C SER A 80 1.27 12.65 -7.78
N PHE A 81 0.57 12.55 -6.65
CA PHE A 81 -0.68 13.28 -6.45
C PHE A 81 -0.46 14.79 -6.35
N PHE A 82 0.66 15.23 -5.79
CA PHE A 82 1.01 16.64 -5.68
C PHE A 82 1.46 17.22 -7.02
N ARG A 83 2.39 16.57 -7.69
CA ARG A 83 3.09 17.08 -8.88
C ARG A 83 2.42 16.71 -10.20
N GLY A 84 1.71 15.60 -10.24
CA GLY A 84 1.31 14.89 -11.45
C GLY A 84 2.28 13.75 -11.79
N VAL A 85 1.75 12.62 -12.30
CA VAL A 85 2.58 11.43 -12.61
C VAL A 85 3.57 11.72 -13.73
N THR A 86 3.12 12.37 -14.81
CA THR A 86 3.96 12.68 -15.97
C THR A 86 5.09 13.62 -15.59
N GLU A 87 4.77 14.70 -14.90
CA GLU A 87 5.73 15.69 -14.42
C GLU A 87 6.73 15.05 -13.46
N LEU A 88 6.28 14.22 -12.52
CA LEU A 88 7.17 13.53 -11.57
C LEU A 88 8.14 12.59 -12.28
N MET A 89 7.69 11.84 -13.29
CA MET A 89 8.56 10.96 -14.08
C MET A 89 9.60 11.76 -14.88
N THR A 90 9.24 12.95 -15.35
CA THR A 90 10.15 13.88 -16.01
C THR A 90 11.16 14.46 -15.02
N ASP A 91 10.69 14.90 -13.85
CA ASP A 91 11.52 15.49 -12.80
C ASP A 91 12.58 14.51 -12.26
N ILE A 92 12.28 13.21 -12.18
CA ILE A 92 13.26 12.16 -11.82
C ILE A 92 14.50 12.19 -12.73
N VAL A 93 14.30 12.54 -14.00
CA VAL A 93 15.38 12.58 -15.02
C VAL A 93 16.02 13.96 -15.09
N ASP A 94 15.20 15.02 -15.14
CA ASP A 94 15.64 16.37 -15.43
C ASP A 94 16.07 17.17 -14.20
N GLN A 95 15.50 16.83 -13.01
CA GLN A 95 15.73 17.54 -11.76
C GLN A 95 15.92 16.57 -10.57
N PRO A 96 16.86 15.61 -10.65
CA PRO A 96 16.99 14.52 -9.68
C PRO A 96 17.19 14.99 -8.23
N GLU A 97 17.98 16.05 -8.00
CA GLU A 97 18.24 16.57 -6.65
C GLU A 97 16.95 17.13 -6.02
N ARG A 98 16.18 17.93 -6.77
CA ARG A 98 14.90 18.46 -6.29
C ARG A 98 13.86 17.39 -6.08
N THR A 99 13.88 16.36 -6.92
CA THR A 99 13.00 15.19 -6.74
C THR A 99 13.33 14.44 -5.46
N LEU A 100 14.60 14.30 -5.10
CA LEU A 100 15.03 13.73 -3.82
C LEU A 100 14.57 14.59 -2.63
N GLU A 101 14.62 15.91 -2.73
CA GLU A 101 14.09 16.83 -1.71
C GLU A 101 12.57 16.67 -1.54
N LEU A 102 11.83 16.54 -2.64
CA LEU A 102 10.39 16.28 -2.60
C LEU A 102 10.09 14.94 -1.93
N PHE A 103 10.82 13.86 -2.26
CA PHE A 103 10.64 12.55 -1.63
C PHE A 103 11.06 12.54 -0.16
N ASP A 104 12.04 13.34 0.23
CA ASP A 104 12.38 13.56 1.65
C ASP A 104 11.20 14.16 2.41
N MET A 105 10.57 15.20 1.88
CA MET A 105 9.41 15.85 2.49
C MET A 105 8.21 14.92 2.55
N THR A 106 7.85 14.23 1.46
CA THR A 106 6.71 13.30 1.43
C THR A 106 6.93 12.07 2.31
N THR A 107 8.18 11.63 2.49
CA THR A 107 8.54 10.58 3.46
C THR A 107 8.29 11.04 4.90
N LYS A 108 8.74 12.25 5.24
CA LYS A 108 8.47 12.85 6.57
C LYS A 108 6.97 12.98 6.82
N LEU A 109 6.21 13.38 5.80
CA LEU A 109 4.75 13.48 5.88
C LEU A 109 4.10 12.10 6.11
N SER A 110 4.51 11.06 5.37
CA SER A 110 4.01 9.69 5.58
C SER A 110 4.25 9.21 7.01
N ILE A 111 5.46 9.42 7.54
CA ILE A 111 5.81 9.05 8.92
C ILE A 111 4.99 9.84 9.94
N ALA A 112 4.86 11.15 9.76
CA ALA A 112 4.07 12.00 10.65
C ALA A 112 2.59 11.59 10.65
N TRP A 113 2.05 11.27 9.47
CA TRP A 113 0.67 10.81 9.32
C TRP A 113 0.41 9.47 10.01
N LEU A 114 1.30 8.48 9.85
CA LEU A 114 1.20 7.20 10.56
C LEU A 114 1.26 7.41 12.08
N LYS A 115 2.19 8.23 12.57
CA LYS A 115 2.30 8.55 14.01
C LYS A 115 1.07 9.24 14.57
N ALA A 116 0.47 10.16 13.83
CA ALA A 116 -0.77 10.83 14.26
C ALA A 116 -1.95 9.88 14.37
N GLN A 117 -2.07 8.88 13.48
CA GLN A 117 -3.09 7.82 13.58
C GLN A 117 -2.86 6.94 14.82
N ILE A 118 -1.60 6.53 15.07
CA ILE A 118 -1.22 5.74 16.25
C ILE A 118 -1.60 6.48 17.55
N GLU A 119 -1.29 7.77 17.64
CA GLU A 119 -1.64 8.61 18.79
C GLU A 119 -3.15 8.62 19.05
N VAL A 120 -3.97 8.70 18.00
CA VAL A 120 -5.44 8.70 18.12
C VAL A 120 -5.98 7.33 18.53
N ILE A 121 -5.46 6.24 17.97
CA ILE A 121 -5.91 4.87 18.29
C ILE A 121 -5.48 4.49 19.69
N GLY A 122 -4.24 4.80 20.06
CA GLY A 122 -3.62 4.39 21.33
C GLY A 122 -3.10 2.95 21.27
N GLU A 123 -3.34 2.19 22.32
CA GLU A 123 -2.84 0.81 22.46
C GLU A 123 -3.42 -0.15 21.40
N GLY A 124 -2.64 -1.19 21.07
CA GLY A 124 -3.03 -2.28 20.16
C GLY A 124 -2.69 -2.05 18.70
N VAL A 125 -1.96 -0.96 18.38
CA VAL A 125 -1.35 -0.83 17.04
C VAL A 125 -0.02 -1.57 17.05
N GLU A 126 0.14 -2.50 16.11
CA GLU A 126 1.26 -3.43 16.00
C GLU A 126 1.83 -3.47 14.57
N GLY A 127 1.42 -2.53 13.71
CA GLY A 127 1.91 -2.52 12.34
C GLY A 127 1.55 -1.28 11.53
N ILE A 128 2.19 -1.21 10.37
CA ILE A 128 1.97 -0.16 9.36
C ILE A 128 1.72 -0.79 7.99
N LEU A 129 0.92 -0.10 7.19
CA LEU A 129 0.72 -0.38 5.76
C LEU A 129 1.11 0.86 4.95
N VAL A 130 2.05 0.69 4.02
CA VAL A 130 2.48 1.74 3.09
C VAL A 130 2.08 1.36 1.68
N LEU A 131 1.33 2.26 1.01
CA LEU A 131 0.83 2.06 -0.35
C LEU A 131 1.59 2.98 -1.31
N ASP A 132 2.44 2.40 -2.16
CA ASP A 132 3.26 3.19 -3.10
C ASP A 132 3.31 2.57 -4.51
N ASP A 133 2.21 2.74 -5.23
CA ASP A 133 2.03 2.17 -6.57
C ASP A 133 2.96 2.80 -7.61
N ILE A 134 3.39 4.04 -7.37
CA ILE A 134 4.28 4.78 -8.27
C ILE A 134 5.67 4.16 -8.35
N VAL A 135 6.09 3.40 -7.35
CA VAL A 135 7.30 2.56 -7.41
C VAL A 135 7.28 1.61 -8.62
N GLY A 136 6.10 1.19 -9.08
CA GLY A 136 5.96 0.33 -10.25
C GLY A 136 6.19 1.00 -11.60
N PHE A 137 6.32 2.33 -11.64
CA PHE A 137 6.54 3.11 -12.86
C PHE A 137 8.02 3.43 -13.12
N ILE A 138 8.91 3.13 -12.17
CA ILE A 138 10.34 3.39 -12.28
C ILE A 138 11.13 2.10 -12.48
N GLY A 139 12.26 2.20 -13.20
CA GLY A 139 13.17 1.08 -13.39
C GLY A 139 14.06 0.83 -12.17
N ARG A 140 14.75 -0.32 -12.14
CA ARG A 140 15.58 -0.79 -11.01
C ARG A 140 16.58 0.27 -10.51
N ARG A 141 17.31 0.94 -11.43
CA ARG A 141 18.28 1.99 -11.06
C ARG A 141 17.61 3.13 -10.33
N HIS A 142 16.46 3.59 -10.82
CA HIS A 142 15.70 4.67 -10.18
C HIS A 142 15.06 4.20 -8.86
N TYR A 143 14.65 2.93 -8.76
CA TYR A 143 14.18 2.38 -7.50
C TYR A 143 15.24 2.48 -6.40
N GLU A 144 16.48 2.10 -6.70
CA GLU A 144 17.59 2.13 -5.75
C GLU A 144 17.92 3.56 -5.28
N GLN A 145 17.73 4.55 -6.15
CA GLN A 145 18.02 5.95 -5.85
C GLN A 145 16.82 6.69 -5.23
N PHE A 146 15.63 6.51 -5.79
CA PHE A 146 14.46 7.36 -5.54
C PHE A 146 13.36 6.69 -4.70
N ALA A 147 13.39 5.38 -4.46
CA ALA A 147 12.38 4.70 -3.69
C ALA A 147 12.95 3.96 -2.47
N HIS A 148 13.93 3.08 -2.67
CA HIS A 148 14.47 2.21 -1.64
C HIS A 148 14.91 2.95 -0.36
N PRO A 149 15.69 4.06 -0.39
CA PRO A 149 16.12 4.76 0.82
C PRO A 149 14.97 5.35 1.61
N PHE A 150 13.94 5.82 0.91
CA PHE A 150 12.77 6.45 1.51
C PHE A 150 11.82 5.42 2.13
N LEU A 151 11.59 4.29 1.45
CA LEU A 151 10.82 3.16 2.00
C LEU A 151 11.51 2.59 3.24
N LYS A 152 12.83 2.38 3.18
CA LYS A 152 13.62 1.94 4.33
C LYS A 152 13.47 2.90 5.51
N ARG A 153 13.56 4.20 5.29
CA ARG A 153 13.40 5.21 6.34
C ARG A 153 12.02 5.18 6.98
N ILE A 154 10.96 4.88 6.22
CA ILE A 154 9.62 4.69 6.80
C ILE A 154 9.63 3.44 7.69
N ALA A 155 10.12 2.31 7.21
CA ALA A 155 10.18 1.08 7.99
C ALA A 155 10.99 1.24 9.30
N ASP A 156 12.15 1.90 9.22
CA ASP A 156 13.03 2.16 10.37
C ASP A 156 12.43 3.15 11.39
N ALA A 157 11.39 3.92 11.03
CA ALA A 157 10.75 4.89 11.92
C ALA A 157 9.78 4.26 12.93
N PHE A 158 9.53 2.94 12.83
CA PHE A 158 8.60 2.17 13.69
C PHE A 158 9.29 0.97 14.32
N PRO A 159 8.76 0.43 15.44
CA PRO A 159 9.37 -0.69 16.16
C PRO A 159 9.72 -1.87 15.24
N ALA A 160 10.82 -2.54 15.56
CA ALA A 160 11.32 -3.64 14.73
C ALA A 160 10.41 -4.87 14.75
N ASP A 161 9.69 -5.07 15.86
CA ASP A 161 8.74 -6.16 16.08
C ASP A 161 7.34 -5.90 15.48
N TRP A 162 7.10 -4.70 14.92
CA TRP A 162 5.85 -4.40 14.23
C TRP A 162 5.81 -5.00 12.84
N VAL A 163 4.63 -5.46 12.44
CA VAL A 163 4.41 -5.94 11.07
C VAL A 163 4.34 -4.75 10.09
N LYS A 164 5.20 -4.77 9.09
CA LYS A 164 5.29 -3.71 8.07
C LYS A 164 4.88 -4.26 6.72
N VAL A 165 3.76 -3.76 6.21
CA VAL A 165 3.17 -4.19 4.93
C VAL A 165 3.46 -3.15 3.86
N PHE A 166 4.04 -3.57 2.75
CA PHE A 166 4.19 -2.77 1.55
C PHE A 166 3.16 -3.20 0.51
N HIS A 167 2.42 -2.24 -0.02
CA HIS A 167 1.44 -2.44 -1.07
C HIS A 167 1.85 -1.73 -2.35
N ASN A 168 1.80 -2.46 -3.46
CA ASN A 168 1.98 -1.92 -4.81
C ASN A 168 1.20 -2.81 -5.78
N ASP A 169 0.06 -2.35 -6.30
CA ASP A 169 -0.74 -3.09 -7.27
C ASP A 169 -0.38 -2.78 -8.74
N ALA A 170 0.62 -1.90 -8.98
CA ALA A 170 1.30 -1.77 -10.24
C ALA A 170 2.39 -2.85 -10.41
N SER A 171 3.41 -2.62 -11.22
CA SER A 171 4.51 -3.59 -11.41
C SER A 171 5.50 -3.56 -10.24
N VAL A 172 5.79 -4.71 -9.64
CA VAL A 172 6.85 -4.84 -8.62
C VAL A 172 8.19 -5.33 -9.18
N MET A 173 8.31 -5.45 -10.50
CA MET A 173 9.49 -6.02 -11.17
C MET A 173 10.80 -5.29 -10.86
N ALA A 174 10.75 -3.97 -10.70
CA ALA A 174 11.94 -3.16 -10.42
C ALA A 174 12.43 -3.29 -8.99
N CYS A 175 11.54 -3.55 -8.03
CA CYS A 175 11.84 -3.52 -6.59
C CYS A 175 11.93 -4.91 -5.94
N LEU A 176 11.37 -5.96 -6.56
CA LEU A 176 11.08 -7.25 -5.96
C LEU A 176 12.25 -7.87 -5.20
N GLU A 177 13.45 -7.84 -5.74
CA GLU A 177 14.64 -8.46 -5.14
C GLU A 177 15.28 -7.62 -4.02
N ARG A 178 15.03 -6.29 -4.06
CA ARG A 178 15.62 -5.32 -3.11
C ARG A 178 14.65 -4.89 -2.03
N LEU A 179 13.35 -5.12 -2.24
CA LEU A 179 12.32 -4.74 -1.29
C LEU A 179 12.51 -5.36 0.11
N PRO A 180 12.92 -6.63 0.26
CA PRO A 180 13.19 -7.21 1.59
C PRO A 180 14.24 -6.45 2.39
N ASP A 181 15.16 -5.76 1.74
CA ASP A 181 16.24 -5.00 2.39
C ASP A 181 15.75 -3.67 2.99
N THR A 182 14.50 -3.29 2.73
CA THR A 182 13.88 -2.07 3.29
C THR A 182 13.35 -2.26 4.71
N GLY A 183 13.17 -3.51 5.17
CA GLY A 183 12.60 -3.82 6.47
C GLY A 183 11.07 -3.96 6.48
N PHE A 184 10.42 -4.06 5.31
CA PHE A 184 9.05 -4.51 5.19
C PHE A 184 8.96 -6.04 5.25
N ASP A 185 7.93 -6.57 5.93
CA ASP A 185 7.74 -8.00 6.20
C ASP A 185 6.82 -8.66 5.19
N VAL A 186 5.84 -7.90 4.67
CA VAL A 186 4.78 -8.38 3.79
C VAL A 186 4.72 -7.56 2.51
N LEU A 187 4.69 -8.24 1.36
CA LEU A 187 4.41 -7.64 0.06
C LEU A 187 2.98 -7.99 -0.39
N ASN A 188 2.11 -6.98 -0.47
CA ASN A 188 0.87 -7.08 -1.23
C ASN A 188 1.09 -6.49 -2.63
N TRP A 189 0.84 -7.30 -3.67
CA TRP A 189 1.06 -6.87 -5.06
C TRP A 189 -0.12 -7.22 -5.97
N GLY A 190 -0.12 -6.64 -7.17
CA GLY A 190 -1.11 -6.89 -8.21
C GLY A 190 -0.97 -8.27 -8.87
N LEU A 191 -1.10 -8.29 -10.20
CA LEU A 191 -1.14 -9.55 -10.95
C LEU A 191 0.22 -9.94 -11.55
N GLN A 192 1.17 -9.02 -11.58
CA GLN A 192 2.47 -9.23 -12.22
C GLN A 192 3.63 -8.89 -11.26
N PRO A 193 4.61 -9.76 -11.19
CA PRO A 193 4.70 -11.12 -11.78
C PRO A 193 3.72 -12.10 -11.14
N ASP A 194 3.53 -13.27 -11.76
CA ASP A 194 2.68 -14.33 -11.22
C ASP A 194 3.21 -14.89 -9.88
N MET A 195 2.39 -15.70 -9.20
CA MET A 195 2.71 -16.26 -7.88
C MET A 195 4.01 -17.05 -7.89
N ALA A 196 4.18 -17.99 -8.83
CA ALA A 196 5.36 -18.85 -8.87
C ALA A 196 6.64 -18.05 -9.10
N SER A 197 6.62 -17.12 -10.06
CA SER A 197 7.74 -16.23 -10.35
C SER A 197 8.08 -15.33 -9.17
N THR A 198 7.06 -14.81 -8.48
CA THR A 198 7.25 -13.96 -7.30
C THR A 198 7.88 -14.74 -6.14
N CYS A 199 7.37 -15.93 -5.85
CA CYS A 199 7.93 -16.81 -4.81
C CYS A 199 9.40 -17.16 -5.09
N ALA A 200 9.72 -17.54 -6.32
CA ALA A 200 11.09 -17.90 -6.71
C ALA A 200 12.07 -16.72 -6.52
N ARG A 201 11.68 -15.51 -6.91
CA ARG A 201 12.52 -14.31 -6.78
C ARG A 201 12.63 -13.80 -5.35
N MET A 202 11.56 -13.95 -4.57
CA MET A 202 11.51 -13.54 -3.17
C MET A 202 12.30 -14.49 -2.26
N ALA A 203 12.36 -15.77 -2.62
CA ALA A 203 13.12 -16.82 -1.93
C ALA A 203 12.86 -16.87 -0.41
N GLY A 204 11.62 -16.70 0.01
CA GLY A 204 11.19 -16.75 1.42
C GLY A 204 11.54 -15.54 2.27
N ARG A 205 12.14 -14.48 1.70
CA ARG A 205 12.59 -13.30 2.46
C ARG A 205 11.47 -12.36 2.94
N MET A 206 10.28 -12.46 2.37
CA MET A 206 9.08 -11.73 2.80
C MET A 206 7.86 -12.63 2.72
N CYS A 207 6.85 -12.37 3.54
CA CYS A 207 5.54 -12.95 3.34
C CYS A 207 4.87 -12.29 2.12
N LEU A 208 4.25 -13.10 1.27
CA LEU A 208 3.49 -12.60 0.13
C LEU A 208 2.00 -12.47 0.49
N MET A 209 1.33 -11.42 0.01
CA MET A 209 -0.10 -11.22 0.20
C MET A 209 -0.75 -10.93 -1.16
N GLY A 210 -1.47 -11.88 -1.70
CA GLY A 210 -2.09 -11.79 -3.04
C GLY A 210 -2.33 -13.19 -3.60
N ASN A 211 -2.52 -13.38 -4.92
CA ASN A 211 -2.71 -12.36 -5.97
C ASN A 211 -3.85 -12.78 -6.91
N VAL A 212 -4.99 -13.17 -6.30
CA VAL A 212 -6.17 -13.52 -7.10
C VAL A 212 -6.73 -12.27 -7.79
N PRO A 213 -7.04 -12.31 -9.11
CA PRO A 213 -7.51 -11.14 -9.85
C PRO A 213 -8.81 -10.55 -9.28
N PRO A 214 -8.80 -9.29 -8.77
CA PRO A 214 -9.95 -8.75 -8.06
C PRO A 214 -11.11 -8.37 -8.99
N LEU A 215 -10.83 -7.81 -10.16
CA LEU A 215 -11.86 -7.39 -11.10
C LEU A 215 -12.42 -8.58 -11.90
N ASP A 216 -11.53 -9.36 -12.50
CA ASP A 216 -11.94 -10.43 -13.41
C ASP A 216 -12.59 -11.60 -12.68
N LEU A 217 -12.14 -11.90 -11.47
CA LEU A 217 -12.69 -12.98 -10.66
C LEU A 217 -13.59 -12.49 -9.53
N GLY A 218 -13.20 -11.44 -8.84
CA GLY A 218 -13.98 -10.92 -7.70
C GLY A 218 -15.34 -10.36 -8.13
N VAL A 219 -15.38 -9.65 -9.26
CA VAL A 219 -16.59 -8.98 -9.77
C VAL A 219 -17.26 -9.80 -10.89
N ARG A 220 -16.48 -10.26 -11.88
CA ARG A 220 -16.99 -10.84 -13.13
C ARG A 220 -16.98 -12.36 -13.14
N GLY A 221 -16.17 -12.98 -12.27
CA GLY A 221 -16.01 -14.45 -12.22
C GLY A 221 -17.11 -15.16 -11.45
N THR A 222 -17.07 -16.50 -11.52
CA THR A 222 -17.95 -17.38 -10.73
C THR A 222 -17.19 -17.94 -9.52
N PRO A 223 -17.90 -18.43 -8.46
CA PRO A 223 -17.27 -19.07 -7.32
C PRO A 223 -16.33 -20.23 -7.70
N GLU A 224 -16.68 -21.00 -8.75
CA GLU A 224 -15.87 -22.12 -9.25
C GLU A 224 -14.55 -21.63 -9.86
N GLN A 225 -14.60 -20.56 -10.65
CA GLN A 225 -13.41 -19.94 -11.23
C GLN A 225 -12.50 -19.37 -10.13
N VAL A 226 -13.06 -18.67 -9.14
CA VAL A 226 -12.32 -18.17 -7.99
C VAL A 226 -11.64 -19.30 -7.22
N ARG A 227 -12.39 -20.40 -6.94
CA ARG A 227 -11.84 -21.60 -6.28
C ARG A 227 -10.67 -22.19 -7.05
N ALA A 228 -10.79 -22.33 -8.37
CA ALA A 228 -9.75 -22.92 -9.21
C ALA A 228 -8.46 -22.07 -9.20
N VAL A 229 -8.57 -20.75 -9.40
CA VAL A 229 -7.41 -19.84 -9.39
C VAL A 229 -6.80 -19.73 -8.00
N THR A 230 -7.61 -19.69 -6.95
CA THR A 230 -7.15 -19.72 -5.56
C THR A 230 -6.33 -20.98 -5.26
N THR A 231 -6.86 -22.15 -5.64
CA THR A 231 -6.15 -23.42 -5.44
C THR A 231 -4.82 -23.44 -6.20
N LYS A 232 -4.81 -22.95 -7.43
CA LYS A 232 -3.58 -22.83 -8.22
C LYS A 232 -2.56 -21.91 -7.54
N ALA A 233 -2.97 -20.73 -7.07
CA ALA A 233 -2.08 -19.80 -6.39
C ALA A 233 -1.45 -20.42 -5.13
N LEU A 234 -2.22 -21.17 -4.34
CA LEU A 234 -1.73 -21.92 -3.18
C LEU A 234 -0.74 -23.02 -3.56
N GLN A 235 -0.96 -23.71 -4.67
CA GLN A 235 -0.03 -24.72 -5.20
C GLN A 235 1.26 -24.08 -5.70
N ASP A 236 1.15 -22.99 -6.44
CA ASP A 236 2.29 -22.24 -6.98
C ASP A 236 3.16 -21.62 -5.88
N ALA A 237 2.55 -21.21 -4.77
CA ALA A 237 3.27 -20.69 -3.60
C ALA A 237 4.05 -21.78 -2.85
N GLY A 238 3.58 -23.03 -2.86
CA GLY A 238 4.24 -24.14 -2.17
C GLY A 238 4.43 -23.89 -0.67
N GLU A 239 5.68 -23.84 -0.23
CA GLU A 239 6.06 -23.58 1.18
C GLU A 239 6.35 -22.08 1.46
N HIS A 240 6.22 -21.22 0.46
CA HIS A 240 6.46 -19.79 0.66
C HIS A 240 5.41 -19.20 1.61
N PRO A 241 5.80 -18.37 2.60
CA PRO A 241 4.83 -17.69 3.47
C PRO A 241 3.84 -16.85 2.66
N LEU A 242 2.54 -17.18 2.79
CA LEU A 242 1.49 -16.57 1.97
C LEU A 242 0.25 -16.23 2.80
N ILE A 243 -0.20 -15.00 2.68
CA ILE A 243 -1.55 -14.55 3.01
C ILE A 243 -2.33 -14.49 1.69
N LEU A 244 -3.15 -15.50 1.41
CA LEU A 244 -3.93 -15.47 0.18
C LEU A 244 -4.93 -14.32 0.20
N SER A 245 -4.91 -13.51 -0.83
CA SER A 245 -5.73 -12.29 -0.97
C SER A 245 -6.01 -12.01 -2.44
N TRP A 246 -6.81 -10.97 -2.68
CA TRP A 246 -6.86 -10.34 -4.00
C TRP A 246 -5.51 -9.70 -4.33
N GLY A 247 -5.17 -9.64 -5.60
CA GLY A 247 -4.02 -8.87 -6.10
C GLY A 247 -4.33 -7.38 -6.05
N GLY A 248 -3.85 -6.73 -5.00
CA GLY A 248 -4.21 -5.36 -4.66
C GLY A 248 -5.40 -5.30 -3.70
N ALA A 249 -6.43 -4.54 -4.04
CA ALA A 249 -7.60 -4.32 -3.19
C ALA A 249 -8.85 -5.03 -3.70
N THR A 250 -9.83 -5.25 -2.81
CA THR A 250 -11.17 -5.70 -3.21
C THR A 250 -11.84 -4.63 -4.06
N THR A 251 -12.20 -4.98 -5.29
CA THR A 251 -12.84 -4.07 -6.24
C THR A 251 -14.31 -3.81 -5.87
N ILE A 252 -14.78 -2.58 -6.09
CA ILE A 252 -16.20 -2.23 -5.94
C ILE A 252 -17.05 -3.15 -6.83
N GLY A 253 -18.10 -3.71 -6.26
CA GLY A 253 -18.96 -4.69 -6.95
C GLY A 253 -18.52 -6.14 -6.80
N ALA A 254 -17.48 -6.42 -6.00
CA ALA A 254 -17.08 -7.80 -5.71
C ALA A 254 -18.26 -8.61 -5.14
N VAL A 255 -18.46 -9.79 -5.70
CA VAL A 255 -19.56 -10.69 -5.32
C VAL A 255 -19.22 -11.42 -4.02
N PRO A 256 -20.08 -11.35 -2.97
CA PRO A 256 -19.78 -11.98 -1.69
C PRO A 256 -19.52 -13.49 -1.78
N ASP A 257 -20.18 -14.21 -2.70
CA ASP A 257 -19.96 -15.63 -2.88
C ASP A 257 -18.58 -15.95 -3.48
N ASN A 258 -18.02 -15.06 -4.28
CA ASN A 258 -16.64 -15.16 -4.77
C ASN A 258 -15.62 -15.01 -3.63
N ILE A 259 -15.88 -14.10 -2.68
CA ILE A 259 -15.04 -13.96 -1.47
C ILE A 259 -15.12 -15.23 -0.60
N ARG A 260 -16.34 -15.78 -0.41
CA ARG A 260 -16.54 -17.02 0.34
C ARG A 260 -15.86 -18.22 -0.33
N ALA A 261 -15.93 -18.32 -1.66
CA ALA A 261 -15.27 -19.37 -2.42
C ALA A 261 -13.74 -19.35 -2.27
N MET A 262 -13.15 -18.17 -2.25
CA MET A 262 -11.71 -18.00 -1.97
C MET A 262 -11.37 -18.51 -0.56
N ALA A 263 -12.09 -18.06 0.47
CA ALA A 263 -11.86 -18.48 1.84
C ALA A 263 -12.04 -20.01 2.04
N GLN A 264 -13.06 -20.58 1.41
CA GLN A 264 -13.29 -22.03 1.44
C GLN A 264 -12.16 -22.83 0.79
N ALA A 265 -11.65 -22.37 -0.37
CA ALA A 265 -10.53 -23.02 -1.04
C ALA A 265 -9.25 -23.03 -0.19
N VAL A 266 -8.97 -21.93 0.53
CA VAL A 266 -7.86 -21.87 1.48
C VAL A 266 -8.04 -22.87 2.62
N ASN A 267 -9.24 -22.92 3.22
CA ASN A 267 -9.51 -23.84 4.33
C ASN A 267 -9.38 -25.32 3.89
N GLU A 268 -9.89 -25.67 2.72
CA GLU A 268 -9.78 -27.04 2.17
C GLU A 268 -8.31 -27.40 1.86
N PHE A 269 -7.54 -26.47 1.33
CA PHE A 269 -6.14 -26.68 1.05
C PHE A 269 -5.34 -26.92 2.33
N ASN A 270 -5.56 -26.09 3.36
CA ASN A 270 -4.88 -26.22 4.65
C ASN A 270 -5.28 -27.51 5.38
N ALA A 271 -6.56 -27.92 5.34
CA ALA A 271 -6.99 -29.18 5.92
C ALA A 271 -6.31 -30.40 5.27
N LYS A 272 -6.13 -30.38 3.94
CA LYS A 272 -5.40 -31.46 3.22
C LYS A 272 -3.90 -31.49 3.58
N ARG A 273 -3.29 -30.35 3.92
CA ARG A 273 -1.89 -30.29 4.38
C ARG A 273 -1.74 -30.79 5.81
N ALA A 274 -2.65 -30.44 6.71
CA ALA A 274 -2.61 -30.86 8.10
C ALA A 274 -2.88 -32.37 8.29
N GLY A 275 -3.53 -33.03 7.33
CA GLY A 275 -3.76 -34.47 7.34
C GLY A 275 -2.67 -35.32 6.70
N ARG A 276 -1.58 -34.70 6.25
CA ARG A 276 -0.38 -35.38 5.73
C ARG A 276 0.73 -35.37 6.78
#